data_127c74cddf23c9b4c1933986576f422b
#
_entry.id   127c74cddf23c9b4c1933986576f422b
#
_cell.length_a   1.000
_cell.length_b   1.000
_cell.length_c   1.000
_cell.angle_alpha   90.00
_cell.angle_beta   90.00
_cell.angle_gamma   90.00
#
_symmetry.space_group_name_H-M   'P 1'
#
loop_
_entity.id
_entity.type
_entity.pdbx_description
1 polymer ?
#
loop_
_entity_poly.entity_id
_entity_poly.type
_entity_poly.pdbx_seq_one_letter_code
_entity_poly.pdbx_strand_id
1 'polypeptide(L)'
;LDVLPEQLIPLLYIPEREGSLQIEMAAAARSFGMLPYPLEPRLGDLLTEVAAGNPVLVMQNLGFGWWPQWHYAVVIGYDVAASQIILRSGTTERWQSPFETFAKTWERAEHWALAIVPAGTIPATARVSSYLGTAYTLEETGLNQHAIEAYRGATLRWSSNVTAWLALGNLAYQTGDTTAAIGALYTAARIDPDQSRIWNNLAYALYQGGCKEQAMESLKCAKRLSPEDQNIRDSEQEIKNMTVQRVANHCPEIACI
;
A
#
# COMPACT_ATOMS: atom_id res chain seq x y z
N LEU A 1 17.54 7.32 -0.82
CA LEU A 1 17.28 7.78 -2.20
C LEU A 1 18.08 9.06 -2.43
N ASP A 2 19.02 8.99 -3.37
CA ASP A 2 19.73 10.19 -3.88
C ASP A 2 18.91 10.73 -5.07
N VAL A 3 17.89 11.53 -4.77
CA VAL A 3 17.05 12.20 -5.78
C VAL A 3 17.34 13.69 -5.73
N LEU A 4 17.83 14.24 -6.83
CA LEU A 4 18.12 15.66 -6.95
C LEU A 4 16.83 16.45 -7.26
N PRO A 5 16.70 17.71 -6.78
CA PRO A 5 15.54 18.56 -7.06
C PRO A 5 15.21 18.68 -8.56
N GLU A 6 16.23 18.72 -9.41
CA GLU A 6 16.11 18.83 -10.86
C GLU A 6 15.39 17.63 -11.49
N GLN A 7 15.43 16.46 -10.86
CA GLN A 7 14.72 15.25 -11.28
C GLN A 7 13.24 15.27 -10.88
N LEU A 8 12.90 16.04 -9.85
CA LEU A 8 11.51 16.16 -9.36
C LEU A 8 10.73 17.26 -10.10
N ILE A 9 11.37 18.35 -10.47
CA ILE A 9 10.70 19.50 -11.12
C ILE A 9 9.83 19.08 -12.31
N PRO A 10 10.31 18.28 -13.28
CA PRO A 10 9.50 17.87 -14.43
C PRO A 10 8.28 17.01 -14.07
N LEU A 11 8.31 16.34 -12.91
CA LEU A 11 7.24 15.46 -12.43
C LEU A 11 6.20 16.20 -11.59
N LEU A 12 6.58 17.34 -11.03
CA LEU A 12 5.79 18.06 -10.02
C LEU A 12 5.24 19.38 -10.53
N TYR A 13 6.03 20.13 -11.32
CA TYR A 13 5.69 21.49 -11.70
C TYR A 13 4.84 21.52 -12.97
N ILE A 14 3.67 22.13 -12.88
CA ILE A 14 2.75 22.37 -13.99
C ILE A 14 2.87 23.84 -14.40
N PRO A 15 3.50 24.15 -15.56
CA PRO A 15 3.78 25.54 -15.96
C PRO A 15 2.52 26.40 -16.05
N GLU A 16 1.41 25.85 -16.59
CA GLU A 16 0.14 26.57 -16.79
C GLU A 16 -0.57 26.91 -15.48
N ARG A 17 -0.16 26.28 -14.37
CA ARG A 17 -0.68 26.51 -13.01
C ARG A 17 0.30 27.20 -12.10
N GLU A 18 1.52 27.43 -12.57
CA GLU A 18 2.63 27.96 -11.77
C GLU A 18 2.82 27.21 -10.43
N GLY A 19 2.56 25.90 -10.45
CA GLY A 19 2.57 25.11 -9.21
C GLY A 19 2.37 23.61 -9.45
N SER A 20 2.10 22.89 -8.36
CA SER A 20 1.94 21.44 -8.33
C SER A 20 0.59 21.05 -7.73
N LEU A 21 0.04 19.92 -8.13
CA LEU A 21 -1.16 19.35 -7.51
C LEU A 21 -0.78 18.24 -6.50
N GLN A 22 -1.67 17.97 -5.58
CA GLN A 22 -1.52 16.90 -4.58
C GLN A 22 -1.32 15.53 -5.22
N ILE A 23 -2.00 15.28 -6.36
CA ILE A 23 -1.91 14.01 -7.08
C ILE A 23 -0.52 13.80 -7.70
N GLU A 24 0.11 14.86 -8.24
CA GLU A 24 1.47 14.79 -8.77
C GLU A 24 2.48 14.51 -7.65
N MET A 25 2.29 15.11 -6.47
CA MET A 25 3.15 14.84 -5.31
C MET A 25 3.14 13.35 -4.94
N ALA A 26 1.95 12.76 -4.87
CA ALA A 26 1.80 11.34 -4.58
C ALA A 26 2.34 10.45 -5.74
N ALA A 27 2.09 10.84 -6.99
CA ALA A 27 2.57 10.10 -8.16
C ALA A 27 4.10 10.11 -8.26
N ALA A 28 4.73 11.28 -8.05
CA ALA A 28 6.18 11.40 -8.03
C ALA A 28 6.81 10.55 -6.91
N ALA A 29 6.24 10.57 -5.70
CA ALA A 29 6.72 9.70 -4.63
C ALA A 29 6.68 8.22 -5.04
N ARG A 30 5.59 7.76 -5.65
CA ARG A 30 5.46 6.37 -6.15
C ARG A 30 6.49 6.03 -7.24
N SER A 31 6.78 6.94 -8.16
CA SER A 31 7.76 6.69 -9.23
C SER A 31 9.19 6.44 -8.71
N PHE A 32 9.46 6.83 -7.46
CA PHE A 32 10.72 6.52 -6.76
C PHE A 32 10.58 5.36 -5.75
N GLY A 33 9.55 4.53 -5.89
CA GLY A 33 9.36 3.36 -5.03
C GLY A 33 8.91 3.67 -3.60
N MET A 34 8.42 4.90 -3.38
CA MET A 34 7.89 5.30 -2.07
C MET A 34 6.40 5.06 -1.99
N LEU A 35 5.91 4.86 -0.78
CA LEU A 35 4.50 4.73 -0.45
C LEU A 35 4.04 6.04 0.19
N PRO A 36 3.24 6.87 -0.52
CA PRO A 36 2.69 8.12 0.01
C PRO A 36 1.42 7.83 0.82
N TYR A 37 1.59 7.63 2.13
CA TYR A 37 0.49 7.30 3.03
C TYR A 37 -0.26 8.57 3.48
N PRO A 38 -1.57 8.70 3.20
CA PRO A 38 -2.36 9.86 3.64
C PRO A 38 -2.59 9.80 5.15
N LEU A 39 -2.32 10.92 5.82
CA LEU A 39 -2.57 11.05 7.25
C LEU A 39 -4.02 11.47 7.52
N GLU A 40 -4.52 11.06 8.68
CA GLU A 40 -5.75 11.65 9.23
C GLU A 40 -5.52 13.13 9.56
N PRO A 41 -6.55 13.99 9.49
CA PRO A 41 -6.45 15.43 9.69
C PRO A 41 -6.26 15.80 11.17
N ARG A 42 -5.22 15.24 11.80
CA ARG A 42 -4.91 15.41 13.22
C ARG A 42 -3.43 15.74 13.42
N LEU A 43 -3.16 16.83 14.14
CA LEU A 43 -1.79 17.23 14.46
C LEU A 43 -1.03 16.14 15.21
N GLY A 44 -1.72 15.39 16.10
CA GLY A 44 -1.11 14.29 16.83
C GLY A 44 -0.57 13.16 15.94
N ASP A 45 -1.29 12.82 14.85
CA ASP A 45 -0.85 11.81 13.90
C ASP A 45 0.39 12.30 13.13
N LEU A 46 0.40 13.57 12.71
CA LEU A 46 1.56 14.18 12.06
C LEU A 46 2.80 14.16 12.98
N LEU A 47 2.66 14.58 14.24
CA LEU A 47 3.75 14.57 15.21
C LEU A 47 4.23 13.14 15.51
N THR A 48 3.33 12.16 15.54
CA THR A 48 3.66 10.74 15.73
C THR A 48 4.53 10.20 14.59
N GLU A 49 4.19 10.52 13.34
CA GLU A 49 5.02 10.13 12.19
C GLU A 49 6.40 10.76 12.24
N VAL A 50 6.46 12.06 12.52
CA VAL A 50 7.75 12.78 12.63
C VAL A 50 8.61 12.22 13.77
N ALA A 51 7.99 11.88 14.92
CA ALA A 51 8.69 11.24 16.05
C ALA A 51 9.21 9.84 15.69
N ALA A 52 8.51 9.13 14.80
CA ALA A 52 8.93 7.83 14.28
C ALA A 52 10.04 7.94 13.21
N GLY A 53 10.47 9.14 12.86
CA GLY A 53 11.48 9.40 11.84
C GLY A 53 10.94 9.48 10.42
N ASN A 54 9.62 9.52 10.25
CA ASN A 54 8.96 9.65 8.96
C ASN A 54 8.70 11.14 8.66
N PRO A 55 9.38 11.74 7.66
CA PRO A 55 9.06 13.11 7.25
C PRO A 55 7.67 13.16 6.62
N VAL A 56 6.94 14.25 6.90
CA VAL A 56 5.56 14.43 6.44
C VAL A 56 5.48 15.58 5.46
N LEU A 57 5.11 15.30 4.22
CA LEU A 57 4.77 16.31 3.22
C LEU A 57 3.39 16.88 3.55
N VAL A 58 3.31 18.21 3.68
CA VAL A 58 2.08 18.94 3.99
C VAL A 58 1.79 20.00 2.93
N MET A 59 0.50 20.29 2.71
CA MET A 59 0.08 21.48 2.00
C MET A 59 -0.41 22.51 3.01
N GLN A 60 -0.04 23.75 2.81
CA GLN A 60 -0.47 24.90 3.62
C GLN A 60 -1.10 25.97 2.72
N ASN A 61 -2.05 26.71 3.25
CA ASN A 61 -2.48 27.98 2.65
C ASN A 61 -1.90 29.13 3.47
N LEU A 62 -0.85 29.75 2.95
CA LEU A 62 -0.17 30.88 3.58
C LEU A 62 -0.91 32.20 3.42
N GLY A 63 -1.93 32.23 2.53
CA GLY A 63 -2.78 33.40 2.30
C GLY A 63 -4.07 33.38 3.11
N PHE A 64 -5.07 34.07 2.60
CA PHE A 64 -6.41 34.12 3.18
C PHE A 64 -7.35 33.12 2.50
N GLY A 65 -8.48 32.78 3.10
CA GLY A 65 -9.47 31.88 2.50
C GLY A 65 -10.01 32.38 1.14
N TRP A 66 -10.14 33.71 0.97
CA TRP A 66 -10.58 34.35 -0.29
C TRP A 66 -9.44 34.69 -1.27
N TRP A 67 -8.16 34.56 -0.83
CA TRP A 67 -6.95 34.73 -1.65
C TRP A 67 -5.91 33.70 -1.22
N PRO A 68 -6.06 32.43 -1.63
CA PRO A 68 -5.21 31.35 -1.19
C PRO A 68 -3.81 31.47 -1.81
N GLN A 69 -2.80 31.16 -1.00
CA GLN A 69 -1.41 30.98 -1.42
C GLN A 69 -0.97 29.59 -1.02
N TRP A 70 -1.12 28.65 -1.93
CA TRP A 70 -0.80 27.25 -1.70
C TRP A 70 0.71 27.04 -1.64
N HIS A 71 1.13 26.31 -0.65
CA HIS A 71 2.54 26.03 -0.41
C HIS A 71 2.73 24.61 0.12
N TYR A 72 3.72 23.90 -0.45
CA TYR A 72 4.13 22.61 0.06
C TYR A 72 5.38 22.75 0.93
N ALA A 73 5.39 22.03 2.04
CA ALA A 73 6.53 21.93 2.95
C ALA A 73 6.66 20.51 3.49
N VAL A 74 7.84 20.17 3.98
CA VAL A 74 8.07 18.87 4.63
C VAL A 74 8.33 19.13 6.11
N VAL A 75 7.47 18.57 6.97
CA VAL A 75 7.68 18.55 8.41
C VAL A 75 8.75 17.51 8.73
N ILE A 76 9.85 17.97 9.33
CA ILE A 76 11.02 17.15 9.64
C ILE A 76 11.32 17.06 11.14
N GLY A 77 10.60 17.81 11.97
CA GLY A 77 10.79 17.84 13.41
C GLY A 77 9.81 18.76 14.10
N TYR A 78 9.89 18.75 15.43
CA TYR A 78 9.17 19.69 16.29
C TYR A 78 9.90 19.89 17.60
N ASP A 79 9.64 21.01 18.26
CA ASP A 79 10.11 21.34 19.60
C ASP A 79 8.89 21.67 20.48
N VAL A 80 8.58 20.78 21.42
CA VAL A 80 7.44 20.93 22.32
C VAL A 80 7.69 22.07 23.32
N ALA A 81 8.91 22.21 23.82
CA ALA A 81 9.26 23.25 24.81
C ALA A 81 9.18 24.64 24.20
N ALA A 82 9.62 24.79 22.94
CA ALA A 82 9.52 26.04 22.20
C ALA A 82 8.17 26.23 21.48
N SER A 83 7.29 25.22 21.51
CA SER A 83 6.01 25.19 20.79
C SER A 83 6.17 25.45 19.28
N GLN A 84 7.13 24.77 18.63
CA GLN A 84 7.48 24.97 17.23
C GLN A 84 7.46 23.70 16.41
N ILE A 85 7.01 23.82 15.15
CA ILE A 85 7.21 22.84 14.06
C ILE A 85 8.47 23.23 13.28
N ILE A 86 9.24 22.23 12.87
CA ILE A 86 10.43 22.38 12.05
C ILE A 86 10.14 21.83 10.65
N LEU A 87 10.28 22.70 9.66
CA LEU A 87 9.92 22.42 8.27
C LEU A 87 11.14 22.59 7.35
N ARG A 88 11.17 21.79 6.27
CA ARG A 88 11.84 22.19 5.02
C ARG A 88 10.82 22.94 4.16
N SER A 89 11.11 24.16 3.79
CA SER A 89 10.18 25.05 3.11
C SER A 89 10.94 25.93 2.11
N GLY A 90 10.66 25.76 0.83
CA GLY A 90 11.42 26.39 -0.25
C GLY A 90 12.92 26.06 -0.15
N THR A 91 13.77 27.08 -0.10
CA THR A 91 15.21 26.93 0.05
C THR A 91 15.67 26.84 1.51
N THR A 92 14.76 26.98 2.47
CA THR A 92 15.08 26.94 3.90
C THR A 92 15.02 25.53 4.44
N GLU A 93 16.15 24.98 4.88
CA GLU A 93 16.27 23.61 5.35
C GLU A 93 15.62 23.36 6.71
N ARG A 94 15.57 24.40 7.59
CA ARG A 94 15.06 24.31 8.96
C ARG A 94 14.25 25.55 9.33
N TRP A 95 13.11 25.72 8.65
CA TRP A 95 12.18 26.79 9.00
C TRP A 95 11.43 26.41 10.28
N GLN A 96 11.44 27.31 11.26
CA GLN A 96 10.71 27.14 12.52
C GLN A 96 9.42 27.96 12.49
N SER A 97 8.30 27.32 12.72
CA SER A 97 6.98 27.93 12.75
C SER A 97 6.29 27.61 14.08
N PRO A 98 5.67 28.60 14.76
CA PRO A 98 4.84 28.32 15.94
C PRO A 98 3.74 27.28 15.60
N PHE A 99 3.44 26.37 16.55
CA PHE A 99 2.38 25.38 16.36
C PHE A 99 1.05 25.98 15.92
N GLU A 100 0.66 27.10 16.53
CA GLU A 100 -0.60 27.78 16.21
C GLU A 100 -0.63 28.31 14.76
N THR A 101 0.47 28.90 14.30
CA THR A 101 0.59 29.40 12.92
C THR A 101 0.53 28.26 11.92
N PHE A 102 1.30 27.20 12.18
CA PHE A 102 1.29 26.00 11.35
C PHE A 102 -0.11 25.38 11.29
N ALA A 103 -0.74 25.15 12.44
CA ALA A 103 -2.07 24.54 12.51
C ALA A 103 -3.09 25.32 11.69
N LYS A 104 -3.13 26.66 11.80
CA LYS A 104 -4.04 27.51 11.04
C LYS A 104 -3.80 27.48 9.53
N THR A 105 -2.54 27.47 9.10
CA THR A 105 -2.22 27.42 7.66
C THR A 105 -2.47 26.03 7.07
N TRP A 106 -2.28 24.99 7.84
CA TRP A 106 -2.56 23.61 7.48
C TRP A 106 -4.08 23.32 7.47
N GLU A 107 -4.83 23.82 8.46
CA GLU A 107 -6.30 23.76 8.49
C GLU A 107 -6.93 24.38 7.23
N ARG A 108 -6.44 25.55 6.79
CA ARG A 108 -6.90 26.20 5.54
C ARG A 108 -6.60 25.38 4.28
N ALA A 109 -5.74 24.38 4.37
CA ALA A 109 -5.43 23.40 3.32
C ALA A 109 -6.06 22.05 3.61
N GLU A 110 -7.18 22.02 4.35
CA GLU A 110 -7.96 20.81 4.68
C GLU A 110 -7.12 19.73 5.38
N HIS A 111 -6.06 20.14 6.07
CA HIS A 111 -5.11 19.25 6.76
C HIS A 111 -4.45 18.21 5.83
N TRP A 112 -4.28 18.52 4.54
CA TRP A 112 -3.67 17.57 3.62
C TRP A 112 -2.22 17.27 4.02
N ALA A 113 -1.92 15.97 4.18
CA ALA A 113 -0.60 15.49 4.55
C ALA A 113 -0.35 14.07 4.05
N LEU A 114 0.90 13.80 3.67
CA LEU A 114 1.39 12.46 3.31
C LEU A 114 2.65 12.12 4.11
N ALA A 115 2.64 10.98 4.81
CA ALA A 115 3.88 10.34 5.24
C ALA A 115 4.45 9.59 4.03
N ILE A 116 5.66 9.97 3.59
CA ILE A 116 6.32 9.34 2.44
C ILE A 116 7.37 8.38 2.98
N VAL A 117 7.08 7.10 2.88
CA VAL A 117 7.94 6.03 3.41
C VAL A 117 8.33 5.04 2.31
N PRO A 118 9.44 4.29 2.43
CA PRO A 118 9.73 3.19 1.52
C PRO A 118 8.60 2.17 1.46
N ALA A 119 8.36 1.57 0.28
CA ALA A 119 7.40 0.47 0.17
C ALA A 119 7.77 -0.65 1.15
N GLY A 120 6.77 -1.22 1.80
CA GLY A 120 6.98 -2.23 2.87
C GLY A 120 7.19 -1.65 4.28
N THR A 121 7.50 -0.36 4.41
CA THR A 121 7.51 0.33 5.70
C THR A 121 6.08 0.67 6.11
N ILE A 122 5.74 0.38 7.37
CA ILE A 122 4.43 0.73 7.91
C ILE A 122 4.54 2.06 8.66
N PRO A 123 3.84 3.13 8.23
CA PRO A 123 3.76 4.37 8.97
C PRO A 123 3.27 4.15 10.41
N ALA A 124 3.76 4.95 11.35
CA ALA A 124 3.45 4.78 12.78
C ALA A 124 1.94 4.91 13.08
N THR A 125 1.24 5.73 12.31
CA THR A 125 -0.21 5.97 12.44
C THR A 125 -1.05 5.12 11.47
N ALA A 126 -0.42 4.16 10.77
CA ALA A 126 -1.07 3.42 9.70
C ALA A 126 -2.26 2.59 10.21
N ARG A 127 -3.38 2.72 9.50
CA ARG A 127 -4.55 1.85 9.62
C ARG A 127 -4.55 0.87 8.47
N VAL A 128 -4.91 -0.36 8.74
CA VAL A 128 -4.82 -1.46 7.77
C VAL A 128 -5.54 -1.15 6.46
N SER A 129 -6.77 -0.63 6.50
CA SER A 129 -7.56 -0.33 5.30
C SER A 129 -6.91 0.77 4.44
N SER A 130 -6.48 1.88 5.04
CA SER A 130 -5.84 2.99 4.34
C SER A 130 -4.49 2.57 3.76
N TYR A 131 -3.71 1.78 4.52
CA TYR A 131 -2.42 1.26 4.06
C TYR A 131 -2.59 0.31 2.86
N LEU A 132 -3.52 -0.65 2.95
CA LEU A 132 -3.80 -1.57 1.85
C LEU A 132 -4.34 -0.84 0.61
N GLY A 133 -5.16 0.21 0.79
CA GLY A 133 -5.60 1.07 -0.31
C GLY A 133 -4.44 1.78 -1.00
N THR A 134 -3.46 2.28 -0.22
CA THR A 134 -2.26 2.91 -0.79
C THR A 134 -1.36 1.88 -1.50
N ALA A 135 -1.21 0.68 -0.94
CA ALA A 135 -0.50 -0.44 -1.58
C ALA A 135 -1.17 -0.87 -2.89
N TYR A 136 -2.49 -0.92 -2.93
CA TYR A 136 -3.27 -1.22 -4.12
C TYR A 136 -3.06 -0.17 -5.23
N THR A 137 -2.89 1.10 -4.87
CA THR A 137 -2.55 2.14 -5.87
C THR A 137 -1.18 1.90 -6.52
N LEU A 138 -0.20 1.32 -5.80
CA LEU A 138 1.07 0.90 -6.40
C LEU A 138 0.84 -0.23 -7.41
N GLU A 139 -0.02 -1.21 -7.08
CA GLU A 139 -0.39 -2.29 -7.99
C GLU A 139 -1.08 -1.77 -9.25
N GLU A 140 -2.12 -0.92 -9.12
CA GLU A 140 -2.85 -0.34 -10.25
C GLU A 140 -1.98 0.50 -11.18
N THR A 141 -0.91 1.09 -10.66
CA THR A 141 0.06 1.87 -11.45
C THR A 141 1.20 1.02 -12.02
N GLY A 142 1.12 -0.31 -11.88
CA GLY A 142 2.10 -1.25 -12.43
C GLY A 142 3.41 -1.36 -11.64
N LEU A 143 3.48 -0.75 -10.45
CA LEU A 143 4.63 -0.81 -9.55
C LEU A 143 4.58 -2.09 -8.70
N ASN A 144 4.42 -3.24 -9.37
CA ASN A 144 4.11 -4.53 -8.74
C ASN A 144 5.13 -4.94 -7.68
N GLN A 145 6.43 -4.72 -7.90
CA GLN A 145 7.45 -5.07 -6.92
C GLN A 145 7.27 -4.29 -5.61
N HIS A 146 6.99 -2.99 -5.70
CA HIS A 146 6.75 -2.14 -4.54
C HIS A 146 5.42 -2.48 -3.86
N ALA A 147 4.39 -2.83 -4.64
CA ALA A 147 3.11 -3.32 -4.08
C ALA A 147 3.30 -4.62 -3.31
N ILE A 148 4.09 -5.57 -3.81
CA ILE A 148 4.44 -6.82 -3.11
C ILE A 148 5.16 -6.51 -1.79
N GLU A 149 6.11 -5.58 -1.78
CA GLU A 149 6.81 -5.15 -0.56
C GLU A 149 5.83 -4.53 0.45
N ALA A 150 4.92 -3.67 -0.01
CA ALA A 150 3.89 -3.08 0.83
C ALA A 150 2.93 -4.13 1.41
N TYR A 151 2.41 -5.06 0.59
CA TYR A 151 1.56 -6.14 1.08
C TYR A 151 2.29 -7.07 2.05
N ARG A 152 3.56 -7.36 1.79
CA ARG A 152 4.40 -8.14 2.72
C ARG A 152 4.57 -7.42 4.06
N GLY A 153 4.85 -6.11 4.06
CA GLY A 153 4.85 -5.29 5.27
C GLY A 153 3.52 -5.36 6.02
N ALA A 154 2.39 -5.28 5.27
CA ALA A 154 1.06 -5.41 5.86
C ALA A 154 0.83 -6.79 6.53
N THR A 155 1.25 -7.89 5.89
CA THR A 155 1.10 -9.24 6.47
C THR A 155 1.93 -9.44 7.74
N LEU A 156 3.09 -8.78 7.83
CA LEU A 156 3.92 -8.81 9.04
C LEU A 156 3.30 -7.99 10.17
N ARG A 157 2.72 -6.83 9.86
CA ARG A 157 2.16 -5.91 10.86
C ARG A 157 0.77 -6.34 11.33
N TRP A 158 -0.06 -6.86 10.42
CA TRP A 158 -1.44 -7.29 10.66
C TRP A 158 -1.62 -8.75 10.22
N SER A 159 -0.93 -9.66 10.88
CA SER A 159 -0.81 -11.06 10.48
C SER A 159 -2.13 -11.83 10.43
N SER A 160 -3.16 -11.36 11.13
CA SER A 160 -4.52 -11.92 11.06
C SER A 160 -5.42 -11.26 10.01
N ASN A 161 -4.94 -10.27 9.26
CA ASN A 161 -5.75 -9.61 8.24
C ASN A 161 -5.75 -10.42 6.94
N VAL A 162 -6.85 -11.07 6.64
CA VAL A 162 -7.04 -11.91 5.46
C VAL A 162 -6.83 -11.15 4.14
N THR A 163 -7.26 -9.88 4.09
CA THR A 163 -7.15 -9.06 2.88
C THR A 163 -5.68 -8.79 2.50
N ALA A 164 -4.81 -8.58 3.50
CA ALA A 164 -3.38 -8.40 3.25
C ALA A 164 -2.74 -9.65 2.63
N TRP A 165 -3.05 -10.84 3.17
CA TRP A 165 -2.56 -12.10 2.65
C TRP A 165 -3.11 -12.42 1.26
N LEU A 166 -4.41 -12.16 1.04
CA LEU A 166 -5.06 -12.37 -0.24
C LEU A 166 -4.47 -11.46 -1.33
N ALA A 167 -4.26 -10.18 -1.02
CA ALA A 167 -3.64 -9.23 -1.95
C ALA A 167 -2.20 -9.65 -2.31
N LEU A 168 -1.38 -9.99 -1.30
CA LEU A 168 -0.03 -10.50 -1.53
C LEU A 168 -0.04 -11.74 -2.42
N GLY A 169 -0.92 -12.70 -2.13
CA GLY A 169 -0.98 -13.96 -2.86
C GLY A 169 -1.43 -13.79 -4.30
N ASN A 170 -2.44 -12.95 -4.53
CA ASN A 170 -2.94 -12.66 -5.88
C ASN A 170 -1.88 -11.97 -6.75
N LEU A 171 -1.21 -10.95 -6.22
CA LEU A 171 -0.18 -10.23 -6.95
C LEU A 171 1.07 -11.09 -7.19
N ALA A 172 1.46 -11.92 -6.22
CA ALA A 172 2.54 -12.89 -6.39
C ALA A 172 2.21 -13.91 -7.49
N TYR A 173 0.95 -14.39 -7.56
CA TYR A 173 0.48 -15.24 -8.64
C TYR A 173 0.57 -14.56 -10.00
N GLN A 174 0.10 -13.33 -10.12
CA GLN A 174 0.14 -12.55 -11.37
C GLN A 174 1.57 -12.27 -11.85
N THR A 175 2.49 -12.05 -10.91
CA THR A 175 3.91 -11.79 -11.22
C THR A 175 4.76 -13.06 -11.37
N GLY A 176 4.17 -14.24 -11.18
CA GLY A 176 4.82 -15.54 -11.36
C GLY A 176 5.64 -16.04 -10.18
N ASP A 177 5.63 -15.35 -9.03
CA ASP A 177 6.20 -15.88 -7.78
C ASP A 177 5.24 -16.89 -7.14
N THR A 178 5.21 -18.08 -7.74
CA THR A 178 4.31 -19.17 -7.36
C THR A 178 4.49 -19.60 -5.91
N THR A 179 5.72 -19.58 -5.39
CA THR A 179 6.01 -19.98 -4.01
C THR A 179 5.38 -18.97 -3.02
N ALA A 180 5.58 -17.67 -3.24
CA ALA A 180 4.96 -16.64 -2.43
C ALA A 180 3.43 -16.67 -2.56
N ALA A 181 2.90 -16.90 -3.78
CA ALA A 181 1.46 -16.99 -4.03
C ALA A 181 0.82 -18.12 -3.21
N ILE A 182 1.36 -19.35 -3.29
CA ILE A 182 0.85 -20.49 -2.53
C ILE A 182 0.91 -20.20 -1.02
N GLY A 183 2.05 -19.73 -0.52
CA GLY A 183 2.22 -19.47 0.91
C GLY A 183 1.24 -18.41 1.44
N ALA A 184 1.04 -17.33 0.70
CA ALA A 184 0.15 -16.24 1.10
C ALA A 184 -1.33 -16.67 1.01
N LEU A 185 -1.76 -17.30 -0.09
CA LEU A 185 -3.14 -17.74 -0.26
C LEU A 185 -3.52 -18.87 0.72
N TYR A 186 -2.58 -19.79 0.99
CA TYR A 186 -2.78 -20.83 2.01
C TYR A 186 -2.95 -20.21 3.40
N THR A 187 -2.15 -19.20 3.73
CA THR A 187 -2.29 -18.48 5.00
C THR A 187 -3.62 -17.73 5.07
N ALA A 188 -4.05 -17.07 3.98
CA ALA A 188 -5.37 -16.45 3.90
C ALA A 188 -6.51 -17.45 4.14
N ALA A 189 -6.44 -18.64 3.52
CA ALA A 189 -7.43 -19.70 3.70
C ALA A 189 -7.50 -20.25 5.13
N ARG A 190 -6.38 -20.24 5.85
CA ARG A 190 -6.35 -20.61 7.27
C ARG A 190 -6.91 -19.56 8.20
N ILE A 191 -6.77 -18.26 7.84
CA ILE A 191 -7.31 -17.15 8.63
C ILE A 191 -8.82 -17.06 8.45
N ASP A 192 -9.30 -17.21 7.22
CA ASP A 192 -10.72 -17.15 6.88
C ASP A 192 -11.08 -18.31 5.94
N PRO A 193 -11.33 -19.50 6.51
CA PRO A 193 -11.60 -20.72 5.73
C PRO A 193 -12.95 -20.71 5.02
N ASP A 194 -13.86 -19.83 5.38
CA ASP A 194 -15.23 -19.80 4.86
C ASP A 194 -15.35 -18.99 3.55
N GLN A 195 -14.28 -18.39 3.07
CA GLN A 195 -14.26 -17.67 1.80
C GLN A 195 -13.89 -18.59 0.62
N SER A 196 -14.89 -19.04 -0.14
CA SER A 196 -14.70 -19.91 -1.31
C SER A 196 -13.71 -19.34 -2.34
N ARG A 197 -13.69 -18.02 -2.53
CA ARG A 197 -12.78 -17.33 -3.45
C ARG A 197 -11.31 -17.54 -3.10
N ILE A 198 -10.96 -17.60 -1.81
CA ILE A 198 -9.56 -17.81 -1.39
C ILE A 198 -9.09 -19.20 -1.82
N TRP A 199 -9.91 -20.21 -1.57
CA TRP A 199 -9.64 -21.60 -1.99
C TRP A 199 -9.54 -21.74 -3.52
N ASN A 200 -10.38 -21.00 -4.25
CA ASN A 200 -10.32 -20.97 -5.71
C ASN A 200 -9.00 -20.35 -6.20
N ASN A 201 -8.58 -19.20 -5.63
CA ASN A 201 -7.33 -18.56 -6.02
C ASN A 201 -6.10 -19.41 -5.63
N LEU A 202 -6.15 -20.07 -4.47
CA LEU A 202 -5.12 -21.00 -4.04
C LEU A 202 -4.98 -22.19 -5.03
N ALA A 203 -6.09 -22.68 -5.58
CA ALA A 203 -6.06 -23.76 -6.56
C ALA A 203 -5.26 -23.37 -7.82
N TYR A 204 -5.45 -22.16 -8.33
CA TYR A 204 -4.66 -21.66 -9.47
C TYR A 204 -3.17 -21.53 -9.14
N ALA A 205 -2.84 -21.01 -7.97
CA ALA A 205 -1.44 -20.92 -7.53
C ALA A 205 -0.79 -22.30 -7.37
N LEU A 206 -1.51 -23.27 -6.77
CA LEU A 206 -1.06 -24.65 -6.64
C LEU A 206 -0.86 -25.32 -8.00
N TYR A 207 -1.80 -25.11 -8.92
CA TYR A 207 -1.68 -25.65 -10.27
C TYR A 207 -0.46 -25.08 -11.00
N GLN A 208 -0.28 -23.76 -10.96
CA GLN A 208 0.91 -23.11 -11.54
C GLN A 208 2.21 -23.62 -10.91
N GLY A 209 2.18 -23.95 -9.62
CA GLY A 209 3.30 -24.56 -8.89
C GLY A 209 3.53 -26.05 -9.19
N GLY A 210 2.72 -26.66 -10.06
CA GLY A 210 2.83 -28.08 -10.40
C GLY A 210 2.19 -29.05 -9.40
N CYS A 211 1.36 -28.52 -8.48
CA CYS A 211 0.64 -29.28 -7.44
C CYS A 211 -0.83 -29.51 -7.83
N LYS A 212 -1.06 -30.19 -8.96
CA LYS A 212 -2.41 -30.36 -9.53
C LYS A 212 -3.38 -31.08 -8.59
N GLU A 213 -2.93 -32.12 -7.88
CA GLU A 213 -3.77 -32.83 -6.92
C GLU A 213 -4.26 -31.92 -5.80
N GLN A 214 -3.36 -31.12 -5.22
CA GLN A 214 -3.66 -30.16 -4.17
C GLN A 214 -4.54 -29.01 -4.68
N ALA A 215 -4.36 -28.60 -5.95
CA ALA A 215 -5.25 -27.64 -6.60
C ALA A 215 -6.69 -28.17 -6.67
N MET A 216 -6.88 -29.44 -7.03
CA MET A 216 -8.19 -30.08 -7.05
C MET A 216 -8.79 -30.21 -5.63
N GLU A 217 -7.98 -30.50 -4.60
CA GLU A 217 -8.47 -30.52 -3.22
C GLU A 217 -8.91 -29.10 -2.77
N SER A 218 -8.14 -28.07 -3.12
CA SER A 218 -8.53 -26.68 -2.85
C SER A 218 -9.86 -26.29 -3.52
N LEU A 219 -10.07 -26.73 -4.76
CA LEU A 219 -11.36 -26.52 -5.46
C LEU A 219 -12.52 -27.25 -4.80
N LYS A 220 -12.29 -28.43 -4.22
CA LYS A 220 -13.32 -29.12 -3.43
C LYS A 220 -13.74 -28.30 -2.22
N CYS A 221 -12.78 -27.66 -1.54
CA CYS A 221 -13.07 -26.72 -0.44
C CYS A 221 -13.93 -25.55 -0.93
N ALA A 222 -13.51 -24.89 -2.03
CA ALA A 222 -14.28 -23.80 -2.63
C ALA A 222 -15.71 -24.21 -3.00
N LYS A 223 -15.87 -25.34 -3.64
CA LYS A 223 -17.17 -25.86 -4.09
C LYS A 223 -18.10 -26.25 -2.93
N ARG A 224 -17.54 -26.78 -1.84
CA ARG A 224 -18.31 -27.08 -0.62
C ARG A 224 -18.93 -25.83 -0.04
N LEU A 225 -18.18 -24.69 -0.05
CA LEU A 225 -18.61 -23.40 0.47
C LEU A 225 -19.61 -22.69 -0.47
N SER A 226 -19.44 -22.84 -1.77
CA SER A 226 -20.27 -22.19 -2.79
C SER A 226 -20.59 -23.14 -3.94
N PRO A 227 -21.48 -24.13 -3.74
CA PRO A 227 -21.74 -25.19 -4.73
C PRO A 227 -22.35 -24.68 -6.03
N GLU A 228 -23.06 -23.54 -5.97
CA GLU A 228 -23.73 -22.95 -7.13
C GLU A 228 -22.88 -21.90 -7.87
N ASP A 229 -21.67 -21.60 -7.38
CA ASP A 229 -20.80 -20.62 -8.03
C ASP A 229 -20.24 -21.18 -9.36
N GLN A 230 -20.63 -20.53 -10.46
CA GLN A 230 -20.22 -20.95 -11.80
C GLN A 230 -18.71 -20.79 -12.01
N ASN A 231 -18.09 -19.75 -11.44
CA ASN A 231 -16.64 -19.52 -11.59
C ASN A 231 -15.84 -20.69 -10.98
N ILE A 232 -16.30 -21.24 -9.85
CA ILE A 232 -15.63 -22.39 -9.21
C ILE A 232 -15.78 -23.65 -10.08
N ARG A 233 -16.96 -23.87 -10.68
CA ARG A 233 -17.17 -24.98 -11.62
C ARG A 233 -16.30 -24.87 -12.86
N ASP A 234 -16.19 -23.66 -13.40
CA ASP A 234 -15.36 -23.38 -14.57
C ASP A 234 -13.87 -23.58 -14.24
N SER A 235 -13.42 -23.12 -13.08
CA SER A 235 -12.05 -23.32 -12.57
C SER A 235 -11.75 -24.83 -12.40
N GLU A 236 -12.69 -25.60 -11.86
CA GLU A 236 -12.55 -27.06 -11.71
C GLU A 236 -12.35 -27.74 -13.07
N GLN A 237 -13.18 -27.37 -14.04
CA GLN A 237 -13.10 -27.94 -15.38
C GLN A 237 -11.81 -27.51 -16.10
N GLU A 238 -11.43 -26.27 -15.96
CA GLU A 238 -10.20 -25.72 -16.54
C GLU A 238 -8.97 -26.44 -16.00
N ILE A 239 -8.76 -26.47 -14.68
CA ILE A 239 -7.59 -27.11 -14.06
C ILE A 239 -7.57 -28.61 -14.32
N LYS A 240 -8.73 -29.27 -14.37
CA LYS A 240 -8.83 -30.70 -14.71
C LYS A 240 -8.30 -30.99 -16.10
N ASN A 241 -8.62 -30.12 -17.07
CA ASN A 241 -8.27 -30.32 -18.48
C ASN A 241 -6.85 -29.84 -18.82
N MET A 242 -6.28 -28.97 -18.00
CA MET A 242 -4.92 -28.47 -18.20
C MET A 242 -3.87 -29.57 -18.00
N THR A 243 -2.85 -29.59 -18.87
CA THR A 243 -1.70 -30.48 -18.76
C THR A 243 -0.65 -29.88 -17.83
N VAL A 244 -0.20 -30.62 -16.84
CA VAL A 244 0.88 -30.19 -15.93
C VAL A 244 2.18 -30.16 -16.72
N GLN A 245 2.78 -28.96 -16.84
CA GLN A 245 4.07 -28.78 -17.53
C GLN A 245 5.24 -29.18 -16.64
N ARG A 246 5.10 -29.08 -15.32
CA ARG A 246 6.12 -29.41 -14.34
C ARG A 246 5.45 -29.95 -13.08
N VAL A 247 5.91 -31.07 -12.55
CA VAL A 247 5.47 -31.61 -11.27
C VAL A 247 6.41 -31.06 -10.18
N ALA A 248 5.82 -30.50 -9.12
CA ALA A 248 6.59 -30.03 -7.98
C ALA A 248 7.14 -31.20 -7.15
N ASN A 249 8.32 -31.01 -6.58
CA ASN A 249 8.90 -32.04 -5.69
C ASN A 249 8.21 -32.07 -4.31
N HIS A 250 7.55 -30.98 -3.93
CA HIS A 250 6.85 -30.87 -2.65
C HIS A 250 5.63 -29.95 -2.81
N CYS A 251 4.49 -30.45 -2.40
CA CYS A 251 3.23 -29.73 -2.38
C CYS A 251 2.67 -29.68 -0.97
N PRO A 252 2.06 -28.55 -0.53
CA PRO A 252 1.46 -28.45 0.78
C PRO A 252 0.25 -29.39 0.90
N GLU A 253 0.02 -29.96 2.07
CA GLU A 253 -1.22 -30.67 2.35
C GLU A 253 -2.40 -29.69 2.42
N ILE A 254 -3.47 -29.97 1.70
CA ILE A 254 -4.69 -29.17 1.67
C ILE A 254 -5.79 -29.92 2.41
N ALA A 255 -6.25 -29.32 3.49
CA ALA A 255 -7.41 -29.80 4.25
C ALA A 255 -8.45 -28.68 4.33
N CYS A 256 -9.69 -28.98 3.92
CA CYS A 256 -10.81 -28.07 4.17
C CYS A 256 -11.12 -28.07 5.69
N ILE A 257 -10.94 -26.96 6.32
CA ILE A 257 -11.20 -26.74 7.76
C ILE A 257 -12.70 -26.56 7.99
#